data_25fd3548e4a4bd3000ce708cc99738cf
#
_entry.id   25fd3548e4a4bd3000ce708cc99738cf
#
_cell.length_a   1.000
_cell.length_b   1.000
_cell.length_c   1.000
_cell.angle_alpha   90.00
_cell.angle_beta   90.00
_cell.angle_gamma   90.00
#
_symmetry.space_group_name_H-M   'P 1'
#
loop_
_entity.id
_entity.type
_entity.pdbx_description
1 polymer ?
#
loop_
_entity_poly.entity_id
_entity_poly.type
_entity_poly.pdbx_seq_one_letter_code
_entity_poly.pdbx_strand_id
1 'polypeptide(L)'
;MVRPSVLEKLQAVQPLAELWWDSSPLVYDAWRRRMIAKADDPREMTVCLDRLFCDANPPEQNLFRGVTTNPRLTLNAIKDNPAYWSGWIDDVIRADRRADAEAIFWKTYKEIARRGAGAFLPQFEASRRKYGFFSAQADPRARHDADRMTAQGIELHGLSPNIMIKIPGTAEGYEAIRRLTARGVPTNNTVSLVISQVVACMEAVSLGLREARAAGVDLSGWRSVITVMSSRFGTLGALQPEAEEIGLDLSESDVRWAEIALMKRACRLIEENPAYPGKMLLSSMRVSPVVDGYTHVWHLEKIAGADIVYTLPPSFLESLLFQAPDLEFTNQWAEPVPPPVLEKLLRIPYFERGYREDGYSSGEFTSHPALQTTAKEFSLAARHMVEFIAERLRLFS
;
A
#
# COMPACT_ATOMS: atom_id res chain seq x y z
N MET A 1 -29.72 9.61 -14.42
CA MET A 1 -28.87 8.64 -13.69
C MET A 1 -27.44 9.18 -13.71
N VAL A 2 -26.76 9.23 -12.58
CA VAL A 2 -25.34 9.63 -12.52
C VAL A 2 -24.51 8.54 -13.21
N ARG A 3 -23.57 8.94 -14.08
CA ARG A 3 -22.71 8.01 -14.81
C ARG A 3 -21.81 7.24 -13.82
N PRO A 4 -21.44 5.98 -14.12
CA PRO A 4 -20.42 5.28 -13.34
C PRO A 4 -19.09 6.04 -13.38
N SER A 5 -18.45 6.18 -12.24
CA SER A 5 -17.10 6.74 -12.15
C SER A 5 -16.08 5.78 -12.78
N VAL A 6 -14.90 6.29 -13.11
CA VAL A 6 -13.78 5.49 -13.63
C VAL A 6 -13.43 4.31 -12.71
N LEU A 7 -13.58 4.46 -11.40
CA LEU A 7 -13.31 3.39 -10.43
C LEU A 7 -14.42 2.34 -10.40
N GLU A 8 -15.69 2.73 -10.55
CA GLU A 8 -16.80 1.78 -10.70
C GLU A 8 -16.66 0.97 -12.00
N LYS A 9 -16.21 1.60 -13.09
CA LYS A 9 -15.91 0.91 -14.36
C LYS A 9 -14.78 -0.11 -14.19
N LEU A 10 -13.69 0.25 -13.49
CA LEU A 10 -12.59 -0.67 -13.19
C LEU A 10 -13.09 -1.89 -12.40
N GLN A 11 -13.85 -1.67 -11.34
CA GLN A 11 -14.36 -2.75 -10.50
C GLN A 11 -15.38 -3.62 -11.24
N ALA A 12 -16.13 -3.06 -12.19
CA ALA A 12 -17.10 -3.84 -12.98
C ALA A 12 -16.42 -4.92 -13.85
N VAL A 13 -15.16 -4.74 -14.27
CA VAL A 13 -14.40 -5.74 -15.03
C VAL A 13 -14.05 -6.96 -14.17
N GLN A 14 -13.78 -6.75 -12.86
CA GLN A 14 -13.51 -7.82 -11.89
C GLN A 14 -14.17 -7.47 -10.54
N PRO A 15 -15.37 -8.00 -10.28
CA PRO A 15 -16.12 -7.68 -9.05
C PRO A 15 -15.44 -8.11 -7.74
N LEU A 16 -14.48 -9.04 -7.79
CA LEU A 16 -13.71 -9.48 -6.63
C LEU A 16 -12.48 -8.59 -6.37
N ALA A 17 -12.08 -7.76 -7.33
CA ALA A 17 -11.03 -6.78 -7.12
C ALA A 17 -11.46 -5.75 -6.08
N GLU A 18 -10.50 -5.23 -5.33
CA GLU A 18 -10.77 -4.33 -4.23
C GLU A 18 -10.09 -2.99 -4.45
N LEU A 19 -10.80 -1.92 -4.15
CA LEU A 19 -10.24 -0.57 -4.13
C LEU A 19 -10.00 -0.17 -2.68
N TRP A 20 -8.78 0.24 -2.36
CA TRP A 20 -8.40 0.68 -1.03
C TRP A 20 -7.93 2.12 -1.04
N TRP A 21 -8.23 2.86 0.00
CA TRP A 21 -7.73 4.21 0.22
C TRP A 21 -6.28 4.18 0.70
N ASP A 22 -5.35 4.83 -0.01
CA ASP A 22 -3.93 4.89 0.38
C ASP A 22 -3.61 6.20 1.09
N SER A 23 -4.23 6.41 2.24
CA SER A 23 -3.94 7.52 3.16
C SER A 23 -4.63 7.26 4.51
N SER A 24 -4.40 8.14 5.51
CA SER A 24 -5.22 8.10 6.72
C SER A 24 -6.67 8.43 6.39
N PRO A 25 -7.67 7.66 6.86
CA PRO A 25 -9.08 8.02 6.73
C PRO A 25 -9.41 9.40 7.34
N LEU A 26 -8.63 9.83 8.32
CA LEU A 26 -8.82 11.12 9.01
C LEU A 26 -8.64 12.34 8.11
N VAL A 27 -8.02 12.17 6.92
CA VAL A 27 -7.86 13.26 5.93
C VAL A 27 -8.89 13.18 4.79
N TYR A 28 -9.74 12.14 4.76
CA TYR A 28 -10.65 11.90 3.64
C TYR A 28 -11.62 13.05 3.41
N ASP A 29 -12.28 13.55 4.46
CA ASP A 29 -13.24 14.64 4.35
C ASP A 29 -12.62 15.96 3.87
N ALA A 30 -11.43 16.29 4.34
CA ALA A 30 -10.72 17.46 3.88
C ALA A 30 -10.31 17.34 2.39
N TRP A 31 -9.83 16.16 1.99
CA TRP A 31 -9.53 15.85 0.60
C TRP A 31 -10.80 15.90 -0.27
N ARG A 32 -11.88 15.27 0.17
CA ARG A 32 -13.19 15.27 -0.51
C ARG A 32 -13.69 16.70 -0.78
N ARG A 33 -13.67 17.58 0.24
CA ARG A 33 -14.06 18.98 0.07
C ARG A 33 -13.22 19.71 -0.98
N ARG A 34 -11.91 19.48 -1.01
CA ARG A 34 -11.01 20.07 -2.02
C ARG A 34 -11.35 19.58 -3.43
N MET A 35 -11.64 18.29 -3.60
CA MET A 35 -12.02 17.71 -4.89
C MET A 35 -13.33 18.30 -5.41
N ILE A 36 -14.35 18.40 -4.55
CA ILE A 36 -15.65 19.00 -4.90
C ILE A 36 -15.47 20.48 -5.31
N ALA A 37 -14.64 21.22 -4.58
CA ALA A 37 -14.39 22.64 -4.88
C ALA A 37 -13.64 22.87 -6.21
N LYS A 38 -12.90 21.89 -6.72
CA LYS A 38 -12.16 21.93 -7.99
C LYS A 38 -12.98 21.43 -9.18
N ALA A 39 -14.07 20.73 -8.94
CA ALA A 39 -14.84 20.08 -10.00
C ALA A 39 -15.71 21.08 -10.79
N ASP A 40 -15.82 20.88 -12.10
CA ASP A 40 -16.72 21.65 -12.98
C ASP A 40 -18.19 21.41 -12.60
N ASP A 41 -18.54 20.15 -12.23
CA ASP A 41 -19.83 19.82 -11.61
C ASP A 41 -19.63 19.32 -10.17
N PRO A 42 -19.76 20.21 -9.17
CA PRO A 42 -19.62 19.85 -7.74
C PRO A 42 -20.64 18.81 -7.27
N ARG A 43 -21.83 18.73 -7.90
CA ARG A 43 -22.88 17.76 -7.50
C ARG A 43 -22.51 16.36 -7.97
N GLU A 44 -22.06 16.24 -9.21
CA GLU A 44 -21.62 14.95 -9.76
C GLU A 44 -20.38 14.44 -8.98
N MET A 45 -19.40 15.32 -8.72
CA MET A 45 -18.24 14.98 -7.93
C MET A 45 -18.62 14.54 -6.50
N THR A 46 -19.58 15.21 -5.86
CA THR A 46 -20.07 14.81 -4.53
C THR A 46 -20.60 13.37 -4.55
N VAL A 47 -21.46 13.06 -5.51
CA VAL A 47 -22.03 11.70 -5.64
C VAL A 47 -20.92 10.66 -5.91
N CYS A 48 -19.97 10.99 -6.79
CA CYS A 48 -18.84 10.12 -7.08
C CYS A 48 -18.04 9.79 -5.81
N LEU A 49 -17.65 10.81 -5.04
CA LEU A 49 -16.84 10.64 -3.85
C LEU A 49 -17.58 9.99 -2.68
N ASP A 50 -18.89 10.25 -2.54
CA ASP A 50 -19.73 9.59 -1.53
C ASP A 50 -19.89 8.09 -1.80
N ARG A 51 -19.87 7.67 -3.07
CA ARG A 51 -19.84 6.24 -3.44
C ARG A 51 -18.50 5.59 -3.11
N LEU A 52 -17.39 6.34 -3.15
CA LEU A 52 -16.09 5.80 -2.74
C LEU A 52 -16.07 5.50 -1.25
N PHE A 53 -16.43 6.49 -0.43
CA PHE A 53 -16.53 6.33 1.01
C PHE A 53 -17.39 7.44 1.62
N CYS A 54 -18.38 7.04 2.42
CA CYS A 54 -19.17 7.94 3.25
C CYS A 54 -19.64 7.17 4.48
N ASP A 55 -19.44 7.75 5.68
CA ASP A 55 -19.87 7.16 6.95
C ASP A 55 -21.40 7.01 7.06
N ALA A 56 -22.16 7.81 6.29
CA ALA A 56 -23.62 7.72 6.23
C ALA A 56 -24.14 6.57 5.35
N ASN A 57 -23.30 5.97 4.53
CA ASN A 57 -23.69 4.83 3.71
C ASN A 57 -23.76 3.55 4.54
N PRO A 58 -24.64 2.59 4.19
CA PRO A 58 -24.45 1.21 4.58
C PRO A 58 -23.02 0.76 4.22
N PRO A 59 -22.25 0.15 5.14
CA PRO A 59 -20.82 -0.12 4.92
C PRO A 59 -20.52 -0.91 3.65
N GLU A 60 -21.43 -1.81 3.24
CA GLU A 60 -21.31 -2.62 2.03
C GLU A 60 -21.49 -1.84 0.72
N GLN A 61 -22.02 -0.62 0.77
CA GLN A 61 -22.19 0.25 -0.40
C GLN A 61 -20.95 1.09 -0.70
N ASN A 62 -20.05 1.28 0.28
CA ASN A 62 -18.79 1.97 0.04
C ASN A 62 -17.91 1.17 -0.91
N LEU A 63 -17.35 1.84 -1.92
CA LEU A 63 -16.48 1.21 -2.92
C LEU A 63 -15.10 0.89 -2.34
N PHE A 64 -14.57 1.74 -1.46
CA PHE A 64 -13.34 1.44 -0.75
C PHE A 64 -13.56 0.29 0.24
N ARG A 65 -12.75 -0.77 0.11
CA ARG A 65 -12.81 -2.00 0.88
C ARG A 65 -11.74 -2.12 1.95
N GLY A 66 -10.87 -1.12 2.08
CA GLY A 66 -9.81 -1.09 3.07
C GLY A 66 -8.91 0.13 2.92
N VAL A 67 -7.87 0.16 3.73
CA VAL A 67 -6.95 1.30 3.85
C VAL A 67 -5.51 0.81 3.92
N THR A 68 -4.62 1.50 3.21
CA THR A 68 -3.17 1.41 3.47
C THR A 68 -2.65 2.72 4.01
N THR A 69 -1.75 2.63 4.98
CA THR A 69 -1.02 3.77 5.52
C THR A 69 0.50 3.50 5.53
N ASN A 70 1.25 4.53 5.84
CA ASN A 70 2.68 4.49 6.12
C ASN A 70 3.07 5.73 6.95
N PRO A 71 4.29 5.85 7.48
CA PRO A 71 4.67 6.99 8.32
C PRO A 71 4.50 8.35 7.65
N ARG A 72 4.72 8.46 6.34
CA ARG A 72 4.50 9.70 5.59
C ARG A 72 3.03 10.09 5.56
N LEU A 73 2.14 9.13 5.32
CA LEU A 73 0.69 9.36 5.28
C LEU A 73 0.15 9.67 6.69
N THR A 74 0.73 9.09 7.72
CA THR A 74 0.43 9.41 9.13
C THR A 74 0.86 10.83 9.48
N LEU A 75 2.04 11.27 9.05
CA LEU A 75 2.50 12.65 9.20
C LEU A 75 1.56 13.65 8.49
N ASN A 76 1.01 13.28 7.33
CA ASN A 76 0.03 14.11 6.63
C ASN A 76 -1.27 14.29 7.44
N ALA A 77 -1.71 13.28 8.20
CA ALA A 77 -2.87 13.42 9.08
C ALA A 77 -2.63 14.48 10.18
N ILE A 78 -1.41 14.56 10.70
CA ILE A 78 -1.02 15.62 11.67
C ILE A 78 -1.02 16.98 10.99
N LYS A 79 -0.46 17.09 9.77
CA LYS A 79 -0.37 18.33 9.01
C LYS A 79 -1.73 18.85 8.53
N ASP A 80 -2.69 17.97 8.29
CA ASP A 80 -4.04 18.33 7.86
C ASP A 80 -4.87 18.95 9.00
N ASN A 81 -4.61 18.56 10.25
CA ASN A 81 -5.24 19.15 11.43
C ASN A 81 -4.23 19.41 12.55
N PRO A 82 -3.32 20.39 12.36
CA PRO A 82 -2.19 20.62 13.26
C PRO A 82 -2.63 21.09 14.64
N ALA A 83 -3.70 21.89 14.74
CA ALA A 83 -4.21 22.39 16.02
C ALA A 83 -4.71 21.24 16.91
N TYR A 84 -5.49 20.32 16.32
CA TYR A 84 -6.00 19.15 17.03
C TYR A 84 -4.86 18.25 17.53
N TRP A 85 -3.94 17.86 16.62
CA TRP A 85 -2.87 16.95 17.00
C TRP A 85 -1.83 17.56 17.93
N SER A 86 -1.58 18.87 17.82
CA SER A 86 -0.78 19.59 18.80
C SER A 86 -1.40 19.53 20.20
N GLY A 87 -2.69 19.83 20.31
CA GLY A 87 -3.41 19.74 21.59
C GLY A 87 -3.38 18.33 22.17
N TRP A 88 -3.63 17.30 21.35
CA TRP A 88 -3.57 15.92 21.78
C TRP A 88 -2.18 15.50 22.28
N ILE A 89 -1.12 15.88 21.56
CA ILE A 89 0.27 15.62 21.96
C ILE A 89 0.59 16.34 23.27
N ASP A 90 0.15 17.59 23.44
CA ASP A 90 0.32 18.35 24.70
C ASP A 90 -0.35 17.67 25.88
N ASP A 91 -1.54 17.10 25.69
CA ASP A 91 -2.22 16.35 26.72
C ASP A 91 -1.47 15.06 27.09
N VAL A 92 -0.90 14.37 26.11
CA VAL A 92 -0.03 13.20 26.36
C VAL A 92 1.22 13.60 27.15
N ILE A 93 1.84 14.74 26.82
CA ILE A 93 3.00 15.29 27.54
C ILE A 93 2.65 15.63 29.01
N ARG A 94 1.50 16.27 29.23
CA ARG A 94 1.04 16.62 30.58
C ARG A 94 0.74 15.38 31.43
N ALA A 95 0.19 14.34 30.80
CA ALA A 95 -0.16 13.09 31.48
C ALA A 95 1.07 12.25 31.88
N ASP A 96 2.16 12.35 31.10
CA ASP A 96 3.38 11.59 31.34
C ASP A 96 4.62 12.45 31.02
N ARG A 97 5.01 13.28 32.00
CA ARG A 97 6.15 14.20 31.87
C ARG A 97 7.53 13.50 31.82
N ARG A 98 7.57 12.18 32.02
CA ARG A 98 8.81 11.39 31.92
C ARG A 98 8.98 10.75 30.55
N ALA A 99 7.93 10.73 29.72
CA ALA A 99 8.00 10.17 28.39
C ALA A 99 8.90 11.02 27.50
N ASP A 100 9.80 10.37 26.78
CA ASP A 100 10.60 11.01 25.75
C ASP A 100 9.83 11.17 24.42
N ALA A 101 10.44 11.86 23.47
CA ALA A 101 9.82 12.12 22.18
C ALA A 101 9.48 10.83 21.39
N GLU A 102 10.27 9.78 21.54
CA GLU A 102 10.04 8.48 20.89
C GLU A 102 8.81 7.77 21.47
N ALA A 103 8.67 7.77 22.78
CA ALA A 103 7.50 7.19 23.44
C ALA A 103 6.21 7.93 23.07
N ILE A 104 6.24 9.28 23.02
CA ILE A 104 5.10 10.10 22.63
C ILE A 104 4.81 9.93 21.13
N PHE A 105 5.82 9.85 20.28
CA PHE A 105 5.65 9.52 18.85
C PHE A 105 4.88 8.21 18.69
N TRP A 106 5.30 7.16 19.38
CA TRP A 106 4.65 5.86 19.28
C TRP A 106 3.21 5.87 19.82
N LYS A 107 2.94 6.59 20.90
CA LYS A 107 1.58 6.83 21.41
C LYS A 107 0.71 7.57 20.37
N THR A 108 1.26 8.62 19.73
CA THR A 108 0.58 9.42 18.70
C THR A 108 0.29 8.57 17.45
N TYR A 109 1.28 7.80 16.99
CA TYR A 109 1.12 6.91 15.85
C TYR A 109 0.01 5.88 16.08
N LYS A 110 -0.01 5.25 17.27
CA LYS A 110 -1.07 4.30 17.68
C LYS A 110 -2.44 4.94 17.71
N GLU A 111 -2.58 6.15 18.21
CA GLU A 111 -3.87 6.85 18.26
C GLU A 111 -4.38 7.18 16.84
N ILE A 112 -3.51 7.63 15.94
CA ILE A 112 -3.88 7.85 14.53
C ILE A 112 -4.32 6.53 13.88
N ALA A 113 -3.59 5.44 14.11
CA ALA A 113 -3.93 4.12 13.58
C ALA A 113 -5.28 3.61 14.15
N ARG A 114 -5.50 3.73 15.46
CA ARG A 114 -6.75 3.32 16.12
C ARG A 114 -7.95 4.08 15.56
N ARG A 115 -7.86 5.41 15.41
CA ARG A 115 -8.94 6.23 14.83
C ARG A 115 -9.17 5.91 13.37
N GLY A 116 -8.10 5.75 12.60
CA GLY A 116 -8.21 5.39 11.18
C GLY A 116 -8.85 4.00 10.98
N ALA A 117 -8.48 3.03 11.82
CA ALA A 117 -9.10 1.71 11.82
C ALA A 117 -10.59 1.78 12.18
N GLY A 118 -10.96 2.64 13.15
CA GLY A 118 -12.35 2.85 13.57
C GLY A 118 -13.27 3.28 12.43
N ALA A 119 -12.78 4.07 11.47
CA ALA A 119 -13.58 4.51 10.31
C ALA A 119 -13.98 3.33 9.38
N PHE A 120 -13.19 2.26 9.33
CA PHE A 120 -13.44 1.07 8.48
C PHE A 120 -13.91 -0.15 9.29
N LEU A 121 -14.00 -0.06 10.61
CA LEU A 121 -14.48 -1.14 11.47
C LEU A 121 -15.93 -1.58 11.15
N PRO A 122 -16.89 -0.68 10.88
CA PRO A 122 -18.25 -1.09 10.49
C PRO A 122 -18.26 -1.96 9.24
N GLN A 123 -17.40 -1.66 8.24
CA GLN A 123 -17.30 -2.47 7.03
C GLN A 123 -16.66 -3.83 7.30
N PHE A 124 -15.68 -3.90 8.22
CA PHE A 124 -15.06 -5.15 8.63
C PHE A 124 -16.07 -6.08 9.30
N GLU A 125 -16.90 -5.55 10.18
CA GLU A 125 -17.95 -6.31 10.87
C GLU A 125 -19.07 -6.75 9.90
N ALA A 126 -19.61 -5.82 9.09
CA ALA A 126 -20.68 -6.09 8.13
C ALA A 126 -20.25 -7.12 7.07
N SER A 127 -19.00 -7.10 6.65
CA SER A 127 -18.44 -8.06 5.67
C SER A 127 -18.01 -9.39 6.30
N ARG A 128 -18.25 -9.63 7.59
CA ARG A 128 -17.77 -10.80 8.34
C ARG A 128 -16.24 -10.96 8.22
N ARG A 129 -15.51 -9.86 8.45
CA ARG A 129 -14.05 -9.78 8.44
C ARG A 129 -13.40 -9.96 7.06
N LYS A 130 -14.17 -9.85 5.96
CA LYS A 130 -13.64 -9.98 4.61
C LYS A 130 -13.00 -8.68 4.12
N TYR A 131 -13.59 -7.52 4.45
CA TYR A 131 -13.17 -6.18 4.03
C TYR A 131 -12.97 -5.27 5.24
N GLY A 132 -12.65 -4.01 5.02
CA GLY A 132 -12.54 -3.01 6.10
C GLY A 132 -11.21 -3.05 6.84
N PHE A 133 -10.18 -3.69 6.31
CA PHE A 133 -8.85 -3.70 6.91
C PHE A 133 -8.19 -2.32 6.85
N PHE A 134 -7.50 -1.99 7.94
CA PHE A 134 -6.62 -0.84 8.05
C PHE A 134 -5.17 -1.33 8.19
N SER A 135 -4.35 -1.07 7.18
CA SER A 135 -2.96 -1.52 7.15
C SER A 135 -2.03 -0.50 7.81
N ALA A 136 -1.66 -0.77 9.08
CA ALA A 136 -0.72 0.02 9.87
C ALA A 136 0.71 -0.53 9.72
N GLN A 137 1.68 0.36 9.44
CA GLN A 137 3.06 -0.05 9.22
C GLN A 137 3.84 -0.10 10.53
N ALA A 138 4.62 -1.18 10.76
CA ALA A 138 5.66 -1.19 11.79
C ALA A 138 6.69 -0.08 11.51
N ASP A 139 7.35 0.42 12.55
CA ASP A 139 8.34 1.49 12.41
C ASP A 139 9.41 1.11 11.36
N PRO A 140 9.54 1.86 10.25
CA PRO A 140 10.48 1.52 9.17
C PRO A 140 11.95 1.58 9.62
N ARG A 141 12.22 2.21 10.74
CA ARG A 141 13.55 2.25 11.37
C ARG A 141 13.94 0.89 11.97
N ALA A 142 12.95 0.02 12.24
CA ALA A 142 13.15 -1.34 12.76
C ALA A 142 13.29 -2.42 11.66
N ARG A 143 13.45 -2.05 10.38
CA ARG A 143 13.42 -2.99 9.24
C ARG A 143 14.46 -4.11 9.27
N HIS A 144 15.48 -4.03 10.13
CA HIS A 144 16.53 -5.03 10.35
C HIS A 144 16.37 -5.76 11.69
N ASP A 145 15.19 -5.66 12.33
CA ASP A 145 14.93 -6.23 13.65
C ASP A 145 13.56 -6.94 13.65
N ALA A 146 13.58 -8.25 13.41
CA ALA A 146 12.38 -9.08 13.35
C ALA A 146 11.63 -9.12 14.69
N ASP A 147 12.34 -9.09 15.82
CA ASP A 147 11.73 -9.13 17.15
C ASP A 147 10.94 -7.85 17.41
N ARG A 148 11.56 -6.71 17.12
CA ARG A 148 10.93 -5.39 17.27
C ARG A 148 9.72 -5.23 16.33
N MET A 149 9.85 -5.61 15.04
CA MET A 149 8.72 -5.55 14.10
C MET A 149 7.57 -6.46 14.54
N THR A 150 7.87 -7.64 15.05
CA THR A 150 6.86 -8.57 15.58
C THR A 150 6.15 -7.98 16.80
N ALA A 151 6.91 -7.44 17.77
CA ALA A 151 6.33 -6.83 18.98
C ALA A 151 5.46 -5.63 18.64
N GLN A 152 5.91 -4.72 17.78
CA GLN A 152 5.12 -3.59 17.29
C GLN A 152 3.87 -4.04 16.54
N GLY A 153 3.98 -5.11 15.74
CA GLY A 153 2.84 -5.69 15.03
C GLY A 153 1.76 -6.20 15.97
N ILE A 154 2.14 -6.93 17.01
CA ILE A 154 1.20 -7.41 18.04
C ILE A 154 0.53 -6.22 18.76
N GLU A 155 1.31 -5.21 19.14
CA GLU A 155 0.79 -4.02 19.82
C GLU A 155 -0.20 -3.24 18.94
N LEU A 156 0.12 -3.03 17.66
CA LEU A 156 -0.77 -2.33 16.72
C LEU A 156 -2.05 -3.12 16.45
N HIS A 157 -1.95 -4.44 16.22
CA HIS A 157 -3.13 -5.29 16.00
C HIS A 157 -4.06 -5.29 17.21
N GLY A 158 -3.50 -5.23 18.42
CA GLY A 158 -4.27 -5.14 19.66
C GLY A 158 -5.14 -3.89 19.81
N LEU A 159 -4.97 -2.86 18.97
CA LEU A 159 -5.75 -1.62 19.02
C LEU A 159 -7.14 -1.75 18.37
N SER A 160 -7.28 -2.62 17.37
CA SER A 160 -8.55 -2.88 16.68
C SER A 160 -8.46 -4.18 15.84
N PRO A 161 -9.52 -5.00 15.80
CA PRO A 161 -9.50 -6.30 15.12
C PRO A 161 -9.31 -6.21 13.60
N ASN A 162 -9.55 -5.06 12.98
CA ASN A 162 -9.35 -4.81 11.56
C ASN A 162 -7.98 -4.23 11.21
N ILE A 163 -7.06 -4.11 12.18
CA ILE A 163 -5.69 -3.66 11.89
C ILE A 163 -4.88 -4.82 11.32
N MET A 164 -4.39 -4.63 10.10
CA MET A 164 -3.43 -5.46 9.38
C MET A 164 -2.03 -4.85 9.50
N ILE A 165 -1.02 -5.66 9.74
CA ILE A 165 0.33 -5.16 10.00
C ILE A 165 1.16 -5.10 8.73
N LYS A 166 1.63 -3.89 8.38
CA LYS A 166 2.44 -3.63 7.20
C LYS A 166 3.92 -3.77 7.55
N ILE A 167 4.61 -4.73 6.88
CA ILE A 167 5.98 -5.14 7.16
C ILE A 167 6.81 -5.05 5.87
N PRO A 168 8.05 -4.48 5.91
CA PRO A 168 8.89 -4.34 4.73
C PRO A 168 9.41 -5.69 4.21
N GLY A 169 9.66 -5.76 2.89
CA GLY A 169 10.22 -6.93 2.20
C GLY A 169 11.73 -7.09 2.42
N THR A 170 12.13 -7.34 3.66
CA THR A 170 13.51 -7.66 4.08
C THR A 170 13.55 -9.08 4.66
N ALA A 171 14.73 -9.66 4.82
CA ALA A 171 14.87 -10.99 5.45
C ALA A 171 14.21 -11.03 6.83
N GLU A 172 14.50 -10.01 7.65
CA GLU A 172 13.93 -9.86 8.99
C GLU A 172 12.42 -9.56 8.94
N GLY A 173 11.98 -8.85 7.89
CA GLY A 173 10.56 -8.58 7.66
C GLY A 173 9.77 -9.85 7.34
N TYR A 174 10.32 -10.77 6.56
CA TYR A 174 9.67 -12.06 6.29
C TYR A 174 9.63 -12.96 7.51
N GLU A 175 10.66 -12.92 8.36
CA GLU A 175 10.60 -13.60 9.66
C GLU A 175 9.52 -13.00 10.57
N ALA A 176 9.38 -11.68 10.61
CA ALA A 176 8.29 -11.02 11.35
C ALA A 176 6.91 -11.39 10.78
N ILE A 177 6.74 -11.44 9.44
CA ILE A 177 5.50 -11.88 8.77
C ILE A 177 5.16 -13.32 9.18
N ARG A 178 6.12 -14.26 9.15
CA ARG A 178 5.91 -15.64 9.59
C ARG A 178 5.39 -15.70 11.02
N ARG A 179 6.06 -14.97 11.94
CA ARG A 179 5.72 -14.97 13.37
C ARG A 179 4.35 -14.32 13.66
N LEU A 180 4.00 -13.25 12.95
CA LEU A 180 2.69 -12.60 13.05
C LEU A 180 1.59 -13.51 12.50
N THR A 181 1.82 -14.12 11.34
CA THR A 181 0.90 -15.08 10.72
C THR A 181 0.67 -16.30 11.63
N ALA A 182 1.73 -16.82 12.27
CA ALA A 182 1.64 -17.92 13.23
C ALA A 182 0.76 -17.58 14.46
N ARG A 183 0.50 -16.30 14.71
CA ARG A 183 -0.38 -15.79 15.78
C ARG A 183 -1.78 -15.37 15.29
N GLY A 184 -2.09 -15.62 14.00
CA GLY A 184 -3.37 -15.21 13.41
C GLY A 184 -3.46 -13.70 13.13
N VAL A 185 -2.35 -12.95 13.18
CA VAL A 185 -2.33 -11.51 12.90
C VAL A 185 -2.29 -11.30 11.38
N PRO A 186 -3.23 -10.51 10.79
CA PRO A 186 -3.24 -10.18 9.38
C PRO A 186 -1.99 -9.38 8.97
N THR A 187 -1.44 -9.65 7.78
CA THR A 187 -0.19 -9.03 7.33
C THR A 187 -0.31 -8.40 5.94
N ASN A 188 0.40 -7.29 5.75
CA ASN A 188 0.65 -6.65 4.47
C ASN A 188 2.16 -6.55 4.25
N ASN A 189 2.71 -7.35 3.34
CA ASN A 189 4.09 -7.16 2.92
C ASN A 189 4.22 -5.88 2.08
N THR A 190 5.19 -5.03 2.35
CA THR A 190 5.42 -3.78 1.61
C THR A 190 6.88 -3.60 1.21
N VAL A 191 7.14 -2.62 0.36
CA VAL A 191 8.47 -2.40 -0.23
C VAL A 191 8.95 -3.65 -0.97
N SER A 192 7.99 -4.35 -1.61
CA SER A 192 8.29 -5.42 -2.55
C SER A 192 8.36 -4.84 -3.95
N LEU A 193 9.49 -5.07 -4.59
CA LEU A 193 9.90 -4.46 -5.85
C LEU A 193 10.27 -5.50 -6.90
N VAL A 194 10.64 -6.70 -6.47
CA VAL A 194 11.14 -7.78 -7.32
C VAL A 194 10.42 -9.09 -7.03
N ILE A 195 10.44 -10.00 -8.01
CA ILE A 195 9.68 -11.26 -7.93
C ILE A 195 10.17 -12.16 -6.80
N SER A 196 11.47 -12.22 -6.55
CA SER A 196 12.04 -13.01 -5.43
C SER A 196 11.51 -12.56 -4.05
N GLN A 197 11.16 -11.27 -3.88
CA GLN A 197 10.50 -10.80 -2.65
C GLN A 197 9.06 -11.33 -2.52
N VAL A 198 8.34 -11.45 -3.63
CA VAL A 198 6.98 -12.02 -3.65
C VAL A 198 7.03 -13.49 -3.24
N VAL A 199 7.97 -14.25 -3.80
CA VAL A 199 8.20 -15.66 -3.45
C VAL A 199 8.53 -15.82 -1.96
N ALA A 200 9.50 -15.05 -1.45
CA ALA A 200 9.89 -15.10 -0.04
C ALA A 200 8.72 -14.74 0.90
N CYS A 201 7.86 -13.80 0.53
CA CYS A 201 6.66 -13.49 1.31
C CYS A 201 5.66 -14.66 1.34
N MET A 202 5.39 -15.26 0.19
CA MET A 202 4.49 -16.42 0.10
C MET A 202 4.99 -17.58 0.96
N GLU A 203 6.29 -17.85 0.96
CA GLU A 203 6.92 -18.88 1.81
C GLU A 203 6.77 -18.57 3.29
N ALA A 204 7.08 -17.33 3.71
CA ALA A 204 6.97 -16.89 5.11
C ALA A 204 5.53 -17.03 5.63
N VAL A 205 4.54 -16.61 4.83
CA VAL A 205 3.12 -16.74 5.16
C VAL A 205 2.72 -18.22 5.23
N SER A 206 3.13 -19.03 4.26
CA SER A 206 2.81 -20.47 4.23
C SER A 206 3.36 -21.21 5.44
N LEU A 207 4.58 -20.87 5.88
CA LEU A 207 5.19 -21.36 7.12
C LEU A 207 4.37 -20.94 8.34
N GLY A 208 4.08 -19.65 8.48
CA GLY A 208 3.30 -19.12 9.59
C GLY A 208 1.91 -19.72 9.69
N LEU A 209 1.22 -19.96 8.55
CA LEU A 209 -0.09 -20.64 8.53
C LEU A 209 -0.01 -22.10 8.99
N ARG A 210 1.06 -22.82 8.64
CA ARG A 210 1.26 -24.19 9.16
C ARG A 210 1.44 -24.20 10.67
N GLU A 211 2.26 -23.26 11.19
CA GLU A 211 2.49 -23.10 12.63
C GLU A 211 1.19 -22.72 13.37
N ALA A 212 0.43 -21.75 12.82
CA ALA A 212 -0.86 -21.33 13.39
C ALA A 212 -1.85 -22.49 13.48
N ARG A 213 -1.99 -23.26 12.39
CA ARG A 213 -2.88 -24.45 12.37
C ARG A 213 -2.44 -25.52 13.36
N ALA A 214 -1.13 -25.81 13.46
CA ALA A 214 -0.59 -26.75 14.42
C ALA A 214 -0.83 -26.33 15.88
N ALA A 215 -0.86 -25.02 16.15
CA ALA A 215 -1.14 -24.44 17.46
C ALA A 215 -2.66 -24.21 17.73
N GLY A 216 -3.55 -24.52 16.79
CA GLY A 216 -5.00 -24.33 16.95
C GLY A 216 -5.43 -22.83 16.97
N VAL A 217 -4.65 -21.95 16.33
CA VAL A 217 -4.95 -20.52 16.28
C VAL A 217 -6.17 -20.26 15.37
N ASP A 218 -7.11 -19.42 15.83
CA ASP A 218 -8.23 -18.95 15.01
C ASP A 218 -7.73 -18.07 13.85
N LEU A 219 -7.97 -18.51 12.64
CA LEU A 219 -7.61 -17.82 11.40
C LEU A 219 -8.83 -17.19 10.68
N SER A 220 -10.00 -17.18 11.30
CA SER A 220 -11.25 -16.71 10.66
C SER A 220 -11.22 -15.23 10.25
N GLY A 221 -10.42 -14.40 10.93
CA GLY A 221 -10.19 -13.00 10.59
C GLY A 221 -8.82 -12.74 9.95
N TRP A 222 -8.05 -13.80 9.69
CA TRP A 222 -6.72 -13.65 9.12
C TRP A 222 -6.77 -13.36 7.62
N ARG A 223 -5.87 -12.48 7.18
CA ARG A 223 -5.68 -12.13 5.77
C ARG A 223 -4.24 -11.69 5.52
N SER A 224 -3.74 -11.92 4.32
CA SER A 224 -2.47 -11.38 3.85
C SER A 224 -2.61 -10.73 2.49
N VAL A 225 -1.84 -9.67 2.27
CA VAL A 225 -1.64 -9.06 0.96
C VAL A 225 -0.15 -8.78 0.73
N ILE A 226 0.29 -8.88 -0.54
CA ILE A 226 1.66 -8.52 -0.95
C ILE A 226 1.58 -7.24 -1.77
N THR A 227 2.09 -6.13 -1.20
CA THR A 227 2.13 -4.84 -1.89
C THR A 227 3.30 -4.77 -2.85
N VAL A 228 3.03 -4.85 -4.15
CA VAL A 228 3.97 -4.58 -5.22
C VAL A 228 3.98 -3.08 -5.52
N MET A 229 5.14 -2.43 -5.34
CA MET A 229 5.31 -0.98 -5.54
C MET A 229 5.83 -0.71 -6.95
N SER A 230 4.96 -0.83 -7.94
CA SER A 230 5.33 -0.90 -9.37
C SER A 230 6.20 0.25 -9.86
N SER A 231 5.75 1.51 -9.74
CA SER A 231 6.52 2.63 -10.31
C SER A 231 7.82 2.91 -9.55
N ARG A 232 7.96 2.44 -8.31
CA ARG A 232 9.23 2.58 -7.58
C ARG A 232 10.34 1.71 -8.15
N PHE A 233 10.00 0.53 -8.68
CA PHE A 233 10.96 -0.29 -9.42
C PHE A 233 11.47 0.43 -10.66
N GLY A 234 10.58 0.98 -11.48
CA GLY A 234 10.94 1.63 -12.74
C GLY A 234 11.63 2.99 -12.58
N THR A 235 11.36 3.72 -11.48
CA THR A 235 11.81 5.12 -11.35
C THR A 235 12.83 5.38 -10.24
N LEU A 236 12.95 4.52 -9.24
CA LEU A 236 13.87 4.68 -8.11
C LEU A 236 15.01 3.66 -8.10
N GLY A 237 15.02 2.74 -9.07
CA GLY A 237 16.04 1.72 -9.23
C GLY A 237 17.02 2.03 -10.35
N ALA A 238 17.73 1.01 -10.81
CA ALA A 238 18.77 1.11 -11.83
C ALA A 238 18.26 0.82 -13.26
N LEU A 239 16.94 0.79 -13.50
CA LEU A 239 16.39 0.41 -14.80
C LEU A 239 16.91 1.30 -15.93
N GLN A 240 16.79 2.61 -15.80
CA GLN A 240 17.24 3.56 -16.82
C GLN A 240 18.78 3.61 -16.93
N PRO A 241 19.55 3.76 -15.82
CA PRO A 241 21.01 3.75 -15.89
C PRO A 241 21.59 2.50 -16.57
N GLU A 242 21.13 1.31 -16.19
CA GLU A 242 21.67 0.06 -16.80
C GLU A 242 21.21 -0.14 -18.25
N ALA A 243 20.06 0.38 -18.65
CA ALA A 243 19.65 0.40 -20.05
C ALA A 243 20.60 1.29 -20.88
N GLU A 244 20.93 2.48 -20.39
CA GLU A 244 21.86 3.41 -21.01
C GLU A 244 23.26 2.81 -21.15
N GLU A 245 23.77 2.11 -20.13
CA GLU A 245 25.07 1.42 -20.15
C GLU A 245 25.19 0.38 -21.29
N ILE A 246 24.09 -0.26 -21.67
CA ILE A 246 24.05 -1.24 -22.77
C ILE A 246 23.54 -0.65 -24.09
N GLY A 247 23.43 0.69 -24.17
CA GLY A 247 22.99 1.41 -25.37
C GLY A 247 21.52 1.23 -25.72
N LEU A 248 20.66 0.94 -24.72
CA LEU A 248 19.21 0.89 -24.89
C LEU A 248 18.59 2.21 -24.43
N ASP A 249 17.84 2.84 -25.33
CA ASP A 249 16.97 3.97 -24.98
C ASP A 249 15.59 3.44 -24.57
N LEU A 250 15.13 3.86 -23.39
CA LEU A 250 13.83 3.49 -22.84
C LEU A 250 12.87 4.68 -22.92
N SER A 251 11.80 4.48 -23.68
CA SER A 251 10.64 5.37 -23.65
C SER A 251 9.87 5.25 -22.32
N GLU A 252 9.00 6.20 -22.03
CA GLU A 252 8.08 6.08 -20.88
C GLU A 252 7.24 4.80 -20.96
N SER A 253 6.79 4.42 -22.16
CA SER A 253 6.05 3.17 -22.39
C SER A 253 6.88 1.93 -22.03
N ASP A 254 8.18 1.90 -22.34
CA ASP A 254 9.05 0.79 -21.96
C ASP A 254 9.17 0.67 -20.44
N VAL A 255 9.34 1.79 -19.74
CA VAL A 255 9.37 1.81 -18.26
C VAL A 255 8.04 1.31 -17.67
N ARG A 256 6.89 1.75 -18.24
CA ARG A 256 5.58 1.23 -17.81
C ARG A 256 5.44 -0.26 -18.04
N TRP A 257 5.92 -0.76 -19.19
CA TRP A 257 5.89 -2.19 -19.48
C TRP A 257 6.79 -3.01 -18.54
N ALA A 258 7.95 -2.49 -18.14
CA ALA A 258 8.79 -3.14 -17.14
C ALA A 258 8.04 -3.33 -15.80
N GLU A 259 7.36 -2.29 -15.35
CA GLU A 259 6.54 -2.34 -14.14
C GLU A 259 5.35 -3.30 -14.27
N ILE A 260 4.64 -3.26 -15.41
CA ILE A 260 3.50 -4.14 -15.71
C ILE A 260 3.94 -5.60 -15.81
N ALA A 261 5.09 -5.87 -16.40
CA ALA A 261 5.62 -7.23 -16.50
C ALA A 261 5.83 -7.85 -15.12
N LEU A 262 6.44 -7.11 -14.19
CA LEU A 262 6.59 -7.54 -12.79
C LEU A 262 5.24 -7.76 -12.12
N MET A 263 4.30 -6.84 -12.30
CA MET A 263 2.95 -6.94 -11.72
C MET A 263 2.23 -8.19 -12.20
N LYS A 264 2.21 -8.42 -13.53
CA LYS A 264 1.56 -9.60 -14.12
C LYS A 264 2.22 -10.90 -13.63
N ARG A 265 3.56 -10.94 -13.54
CA ARG A 265 4.27 -12.11 -13.02
C ARG A 265 3.97 -12.36 -11.56
N ALA A 266 4.03 -11.33 -10.71
CA ALA A 266 3.70 -11.43 -9.29
C ALA A 266 2.27 -11.94 -9.06
N CYS A 267 1.30 -11.38 -9.80
CA CYS A 267 -0.10 -11.79 -9.69
C CYS A 267 -0.29 -13.26 -10.07
N ARG A 268 0.30 -13.72 -11.19
CA ARG A 268 0.24 -15.13 -11.60
C ARG A 268 0.84 -16.07 -10.57
N LEU A 269 2.01 -15.76 -10.04
CA LEU A 269 2.64 -16.57 -8.99
C LEU A 269 1.78 -16.69 -7.74
N ILE A 270 1.07 -15.62 -7.37
CA ILE A 270 0.15 -15.62 -6.24
C ILE A 270 -1.09 -16.48 -6.56
N GLU A 271 -1.70 -16.31 -7.73
CA GLU A 271 -2.89 -17.08 -8.15
C GLU A 271 -2.59 -18.58 -8.30
N GLU A 272 -1.40 -18.93 -8.78
CA GLU A 272 -0.95 -20.30 -8.99
C GLU A 272 -0.46 -21.01 -7.71
N ASN A 273 -0.32 -20.29 -6.59
CA ASN A 273 0.19 -20.84 -5.33
C ASN A 273 -0.94 -21.07 -4.29
N PRO A 274 -1.51 -22.28 -4.21
CA PRO A 274 -2.60 -22.56 -3.29
C PRO A 274 -2.18 -22.54 -1.82
N ALA A 275 -0.87 -22.57 -1.51
CA ALA A 275 -0.34 -22.45 -0.15
C ALA A 275 -0.34 -21.00 0.37
N TYR A 276 -0.53 -20.03 -0.52
CA TYR A 276 -0.66 -18.60 -0.18
C TYR A 276 -2.09 -18.11 -0.50
N PRO A 277 -3.00 -18.07 0.48
CA PRO A 277 -4.40 -17.68 0.27
C PRO A 277 -4.60 -16.15 0.35
N GLY A 278 -3.63 -15.37 -0.11
CA GLY A 278 -3.67 -13.90 -0.12
C GLY A 278 -3.85 -13.33 -1.51
N LYS A 279 -3.78 -11.99 -1.61
CA LYS A 279 -3.86 -11.26 -2.89
C LYS A 279 -2.63 -10.39 -3.11
N MET A 280 -2.33 -10.11 -4.38
CA MET A 280 -1.47 -8.98 -4.70
C MET A 280 -2.17 -7.66 -4.35
N LEU A 281 -1.43 -6.71 -3.79
CA LEU A 281 -1.86 -5.34 -3.64
C LEU A 281 -0.98 -4.44 -4.50
N LEU A 282 -1.60 -3.71 -5.42
CA LEU A 282 -0.91 -2.81 -6.33
C LEU A 282 -0.85 -1.41 -5.74
N SER A 283 0.34 -0.83 -5.65
CA SER A 283 0.58 0.54 -5.18
C SER A 283 1.54 1.31 -6.06
N SER A 284 1.67 2.61 -5.80
CA SER A 284 2.59 3.51 -6.53
C SER A 284 2.25 3.65 -8.02
N MET A 285 0.97 3.64 -8.36
CA MET A 285 0.47 3.82 -9.72
C MET A 285 0.67 5.25 -10.23
N ARG A 286 0.68 5.41 -11.56
CA ARG A 286 0.78 6.69 -12.27
C ARG A 286 -0.27 6.80 -13.36
N VAL A 287 -0.74 8.01 -13.60
CA VAL A 287 -1.53 8.37 -14.79
C VAL A 287 -0.52 8.58 -15.93
N SER A 288 -0.23 7.52 -16.65
CA SER A 288 0.74 7.45 -17.75
C SER A 288 0.70 6.08 -18.45
N PRO A 289 1.27 5.92 -19.66
CA PRO A 289 1.95 6.95 -20.46
C PRO A 289 0.97 7.82 -21.25
N VAL A 290 1.49 8.84 -21.94
CA VAL A 290 0.78 9.52 -23.02
C VAL A 290 1.19 8.86 -24.34
N VAL A 291 0.22 8.30 -25.09
CA VAL A 291 0.45 7.64 -26.37
C VAL A 291 -0.48 8.28 -27.41
N ASP A 292 0.08 8.73 -28.52
CA ASP A 292 -0.68 9.40 -29.61
C ASP A 292 -1.54 10.57 -29.13
N GLY A 293 -1.08 11.29 -28.10
CA GLY A 293 -1.79 12.42 -27.49
C GLY A 293 -2.89 12.05 -26.49
N TYR A 294 -3.10 10.76 -26.24
CA TYR A 294 -4.06 10.27 -25.26
C TYR A 294 -3.39 9.89 -23.94
N THR A 295 -3.97 10.36 -22.84
CA THR A 295 -3.53 10.00 -21.50
C THR A 295 -4.04 8.61 -21.14
N HIS A 296 -3.14 7.70 -20.85
CA HIS A 296 -3.43 6.34 -20.39
C HIS A 296 -3.13 6.17 -18.90
N VAL A 297 -3.67 5.10 -18.34
CA VAL A 297 -3.36 4.63 -16.97
C VAL A 297 -3.03 3.15 -17.03
N TRP A 298 -1.91 2.83 -17.68
CA TRP A 298 -1.55 1.43 -17.95
C TRP A 298 -1.44 0.56 -16.71
N HIS A 299 -1.12 1.14 -15.54
CA HIS A 299 -1.17 0.41 -14.26
C HIS A 299 -2.59 -0.08 -13.88
N LEU A 300 -3.65 0.54 -14.41
CA LEU A 300 -5.01 0.05 -14.25
C LEU A 300 -5.44 -0.75 -15.49
N GLU A 301 -5.25 -0.20 -16.70
CA GLU A 301 -5.74 -0.79 -17.94
C GLU A 301 -5.16 -2.18 -18.20
N LYS A 302 -3.82 -2.33 -18.05
CA LYS A 302 -3.10 -3.58 -18.38
C LYS A 302 -3.22 -4.68 -17.33
N ILE A 303 -3.77 -4.35 -16.15
CA ILE A 303 -3.99 -5.31 -15.06
C ILE A 303 -5.50 -5.48 -14.75
N ALA A 304 -6.37 -4.70 -15.39
CA ALA A 304 -7.81 -4.82 -15.25
C ALA A 304 -8.27 -6.24 -15.57
N GLY A 305 -9.12 -6.80 -14.71
CA GLY A 305 -9.56 -8.19 -14.76
C GLY A 305 -8.85 -9.13 -13.77
N ALA A 306 -7.74 -8.71 -13.16
CA ALA A 306 -7.09 -9.46 -12.09
C ALA A 306 -7.85 -9.32 -10.75
N ASP A 307 -7.93 -10.40 -9.98
CA ASP A 307 -8.48 -10.38 -8.62
C ASP A 307 -7.43 -9.88 -7.61
N ILE A 308 -7.21 -8.58 -7.58
CA ILE A 308 -6.20 -7.91 -6.75
C ILE A 308 -6.79 -6.77 -5.93
N VAL A 309 -5.95 -6.19 -5.07
CA VAL A 309 -6.24 -4.95 -4.36
C VAL A 309 -5.51 -3.80 -5.05
N TYR A 310 -6.22 -2.73 -5.39
CA TYR A 310 -5.66 -1.46 -5.85
C TYR A 310 -5.66 -0.49 -4.69
N THR A 311 -4.50 -0.01 -4.24
CA THR A 311 -4.46 1.04 -3.23
C THR A 311 -4.14 2.39 -3.85
N LEU A 312 -5.04 3.35 -3.62
CA LEU A 312 -5.21 4.56 -4.41
C LEU A 312 -4.91 5.80 -3.54
N PRO A 313 -3.71 6.41 -3.68
CA PRO A 313 -3.40 7.61 -2.93
C PRO A 313 -4.19 8.83 -3.45
N PRO A 314 -4.47 9.82 -2.57
CA PRO A 314 -5.23 11.03 -2.92
C PRO A 314 -4.76 11.72 -4.20
N SER A 315 -3.44 11.85 -4.39
CA SER A 315 -2.86 12.49 -5.58
C SER A 315 -3.10 11.71 -6.87
N PHE A 316 -3.06 10.37 -6.81
CA PHE A 316 -3.37 9.55 -7.97
C PHE A 316 -4.87 9.61 -8.30
N LEU A 317 -5.74 9.56 -7.29
CA LEU A 317 -7.18 9.72 -7.48
C LEU A 317 -7.54 11.08 -8.08
N GLU A 318 -6.91 12.16 -7.60
CA GLU A 318 -7.09 13.50 -8.18
C GLU A 318 -6.69 13.49 -9.67
N SER A 319 -5.50 12.98 -10.01
CA SER A 319 -5.08 12.87 -11.40
C SER A 319 -6.03 12.01 -12.23
N LEU A 320 -6.45 10.86 -11.73
CA LEU A 320 -7.36 9.95 -12.43
C LEU A 320 -8.72 10.60 -12.71
N LEU A 321 -9.31 11.24 -11.71
CA LEU A 321 -10.65 11.83 -11.81
C LEU A 321 -10.69 13.08 -12.70
N PHE A 322 -9.57 13.83 -12.81
CA PHE A 322 -9.54 15.05 -13.62
C PHE A 322 -8.87 14.87 -14.99
N GLN A 323 -7.93 13.94 -15.14
CA GLN A 323 -7.18 13.76 -16.39
C GLN A 323 -7.67 12.58 -17.24
N ALA A 324 -8.32 11.58 -16.61
CA ALA A 324 -8.81 10.39 -17.30
C ALA A 324 -10.18 9.92 -16.78
N PRO A 325 -11.19 10.83 -16.64
CA PRO A 325 -12.49 10.48 -16.06
C PRO A 325 -13.29 9.51 -16.93
N ASP A 326 -13.08 9.54 -18.25
CA ASP A 326 -13.80 8.73 -19.23
C ASP A 326 -13.11 7.42 -19.59
N LEU A 327 -12.02 7.06 -18.87
CA LEU A 327 -11.28 5.84 -19.11
C LEU A 327 -12.22 4.62 -19.03
N GLU A 328 -12.12 3.74 -20.02
CA GLU A 328 -12.85 2.48 -20.08
C GLU A 328 -11.89 1.30 -19.86
N PHE A 329 -12.40 0.23 -19.27
CA PHE A 329 -11.59 -0.94 -18.95
C PHE A 329 -12.15 -2.18 -19.64
N THR A 330 -11.22 -3.00 -20.13
CA THR A 330 -11.48 -4.36 -20.59
C THR A 330 -10.60 -5.33 -19.81
N ASN A 331 -10.90 -6.62 -19.85
CA ASN A 331 -10.06 -7.62 -19.20
C ASN A 331 -8.75 -7.80 -19.97
N GLN A 332 -7.74 -6.99 -19.63
CA GLN A 332 -6.39 -7.06 -20.17
C GLN A 332 -5.41 -7.85 -19.30
N TRP A 333 -5.86 -8.33 -18.14
CA TRP A 333 -5.05 -9.14 -17.24
C TRP A 333 -4.48 -10.39 -17.92
N ALA A 334 -5.32 -11.12 -18.66
CA ALA A 334 -4.93 -12.35 -19.33
C ALA A 334 -3.96 -12.14 -20.51
N GLU A 335 -3.91 -10.92 -21.06
CA GLU A 335 -3.03 -10.60 -22.19
C GLU A 335 -1.56 -10.65 -21.74
N PRO A 336 -0.67 -11.29 -22.51
CA PRO A 336 0.76 -11.30 -22.20
C PRO A 336 1.39 -9.92 -22.40
N VAL A 337 2.52 -9.69 -21.74
CA VAL A 337 3.40 -8.59 -22.15
C VAL A 337 3.85 -8.84 -23.60
N PRO A 338 3.82 -7.82 -24.49
CA PRO A 338 4.23 -8.01 -25.86
C PRO A 338 5.63 -8.61 -25.95
N PRO A 339 5.84 -9.74 -26.69
CA PRO A 339 7.12 -10.43 -26.70
C PRO A 339 8.32 -9.54 -27.05
N PRO A 340 8.26 -8.66 -28.07
CA PRO A 340 9.41 -7.79 -28.39
C PRO A 340 9.77 -6.82 -27.25
N VAL A 341 8.76 -6.37 -26.47
CA VAL A 341 8.99 -5.51 -25.32
C VAL A 341 9.66 -6.28 -24.19
N LEU A 342 9.16 -7.49 -23.90
CA LEU A 342 9.75 -8.32 -22.85
C LEU A 342 11.20 -8.72 -23.20
N GLU A 343 11.46 -9.09 -24.44
CA GLU A 343 12.81 -9.40 -24.94
C GLU A 343 13.75 -8.20 -24.78
N LYS A 344 13.30 -6.99 -25.15
CA LYS A 344 14.06 -5.75 -24.93
C LYS A 344 14.40 -5.55 -23.46
N LEU A 345 13.41 -5.68 -22.56
CA LEU A 345 13.57 -5.47 -21.14
C LEU A 345 14.49 -6.50 -20.48
N LEU A 346 14.41 -7.78 -20.89
CA LEU A 346 15.26 -8.87 -20.37
C LEU A 346 16.77 -8.70 -20.71
N ARG A 347 17.13 -7.81 -21.62
CA ARG A 347 18.52 -7.44 -21.89
C ARG A 347 19.10 -6.54 -20.79
N ILE A 348 18.28 -5.89 -19.98
CA ILE A 348 18.69 -4.98 -18.91
C ILE A 348 18.91 -5.81 -17.65
N PRO A 349 20.13 -5.89 -17.10
CA PRO A 349 20.44 -6.77 -15.95
C PRO A 349 19.55 -6.50 -14.73
N TYR A 350 19.29 -5.22 -14.42
CA TYR A 350 18.40 -4.84 -13.34
C TYR A 350 16.98 -5.41 -13.50
N PHE A 351 16.43 -5.34 -14.73
CA PHE A 351 15.09 -5.88 -15.00
C PHE A 351 15.11 -7.41 -15.00
N GLU A 352 16.06 -8.03 -15.71
CA GLU A 352 16.20 -9.50 -15.80
C GLU A 352 16.28 -10.09 -14.39
N ARG A 353 17.16 -9.55 -13.57
CA ARG A 353 17.35 -9.99 -12.19
C ARG A 353 16.08 -9.77 -11.34
N GLY A 354 15.41 -8.61 -11.45
CA GLY A 354 14.16 -8.30 -10.74
C GLY A 354 12.98 -9.18 -11.14
N TYR A 355 12.98 -9.65 -12.39
CA TYR A 355 11.91 -10.46 -12.98
C TYR A 355 12.00 -11.95 -12.66
N ARG A 356 13.17 -12.45 -12.22
CA ARG A 356 13.38 -13.85 -11.83
C ARG A 356 12.95 -14.12 -10.40
N GLU A 357 12.48 -15.36 -10.15
CA GLU A 357 12.11 -15.83 -8.80
C GLU A 357 13.32 -15.97 -7.88
N ASP A 358 14.47 -16.35 -8.45
CA ASP A 358 15.76 -16.53 -7.79
C ASP A 358 16.74 -15.37 -8.02
N GLY A 359 16.26 -14.22 -8.54
CA GLY A 359 17.14 -13.11 -8.92
C GLY A 359 17.84 -12.43 -7.73
N TYR A 360 17.24 -12.44 -6.57
CA TYR A 360 17.83 -11.93 -5.33
C TYR A 360 17.65 -12.93 -4.21
N SER A 361 18.68 -13.15 -3.41
CA SER A 361 18.58 -13.80 -2.11
C SER A 361 17.95 -12.86 -1.07
N SER A 362 17.42 -13.42 0.01
CA SER A 362 16.80 -12.61 1.08
C SER A 362 17.79 -11.62 1.75
N GLY A 363 19.06 -11.98 1.82
CA GLY A 363 20.12 -11.08 2.34
C GLY A 363 20.42 -9.88 1.43
N GLU A 364 20.07 -9.96 0.15
CA GLU A 364 20.31 -8.88 -0.83
C GLU A 364 19.14 -7.90 -0.94
N PHE A 365 17.94 -8.23 -0.44
CA PHE A 365 16.78 -7.35 -0.59
C PHE A 365 17.02 -5.94 -0.06
N THR A 366 17.70 -5.81 1.07
CA THR A 366 18.01 -4.50 1.68
C THR A 366 19.01 -3.66 0.90
N SER A 367 19.78 -4.26 -0.01
CA SER A 367 20.72 -3.56 -0.90
C SER A 367 20.06 -3.07 -2.20
N HIS A 368 18.81 -3.49 -2.49
CA HIS A 368 18.11 -3.07 -3.70
C HIS A 368 17.89 -1.54 -3.72
N PRO A 369 18.31 -0.81 -4.78
CA PRO A 369 18.34 0.66 -4.78
C PRO A 369 16.97 1.31 -4.48
N ALA A 370 15.91 0.82 -5.11
CA ALA A 370 14.57 1.34 -4.89
C ALA A 370 14.02 1.02 -3.47
N LEU A 371 14.46 -0.09 -2.85
CA LEU A 371 14.14 -0.37 -1.43
C LEU A 371 14.83 0.62 -0.51
N GLN A 372 16.13 0.85 -0.71
CA GLN A 372 16.90 1.80 0.10
C GLN A 372 16.29 3.21 0.05
N THR A 373 15.97 3.71 -1.14
CA THR A 373 15.34 5.02 -1.33
C THR A 373 13.99 5.09 -0.62
N THR A 374 13.14 4.07 -0.80
CA THR A 374 11.81 4.00 -0.15
C THR A 374 11.92 3.93 1.37
N ALA A 375 12.80 3.09 1.89
CA ALA A 375 13.02 2.93 3.33
C ALA A 375 13.57 4.22 3.97
N LYS A 376 14.45 4.95 3.25
CA LYS A 376 14.96 6.26 3.67
C LYS A 376 13.84 7.28 3.77
N GLU A 377 12.96 7.38 2.76
CA GLU A 377 11.79 8.28 2.78
C GLU A 377 10.87 8.02 3.98
N PHE A 378 10.54 6.76 4.22
CA PHE A 378 9.64 6.39 5.33
C PHE A 378 10.29 6.63 6.69
N SER A 379 11.58 6.31 6.83
CA SER A 379 12.33 6.56 8.06
C SER A 379 12.48 8.06 8.35
N LEU A 380 12.64 8.88 7.30
CA LEU A 380 12.69 10.33 7.44
C LEU A 380 11.35 10.91 7.93
N ALA A 381 10.23 10.43 7.39
CA ALA A 381 8.90 10.86 7.85
C ALA A 381 8.67 10.52 9.34
N ALA A 382 9.09 9.33 9.80
CA ALA A 382 9.04 8.98 11.20
C ALA A 382 9.91 9.90 12.07
N ARG A 383 11.13 10.23 11.63
CA ARG A 383 11.99 11.20 12.32
C ARG A 383 11.38 12.58 12.42
N HIS A 384 10.79 13.11 11.35
CA HIS A 384 10.11 14.40 11.38
C HIS A 384 8.96 14.44 12.40
N MET A 385 8.24 13.34 12.61
CA MET A 385 7.23 13.28 13.68
C MET A 385 7.88 13.34 15.06
N VAL A 386 8.98 12.64 15.27
CA VAL A 386 9.73 12.67 16.54
C VAL A 386 10.29 14.06 16.81
N GLU A 387 10.85 14.72 15.80
CA GLU A 387 11.37 16.10 15.88
C GLU A 387 10.26 17.09 16.23
N PHE A 388 9.13 17.02 15.57
CA PHE A 388 7.96 17.84 15.89
C PHE A 388 7.52 17.67 17.34
N ILE A 389 7.50 16.43 17.86
CA ILE A 389 7.15 16.14 19.24
C ILE A 389 8.24 16.65 20.21
N ALA A 390 9.53 16.52 19.84
CA ALA A 390 10.62 17.04 20.67
C ALA A 390 10.57 18.57 20.80
N GLU A 391 10.17 19.29 19.73
CA GLU A 391 9.93 20.74 19.80
C GLU A 391 8.81 21.07 20.79
N ARG A 392 7.70 20.30 20.75
CA ARG A 392 6.61 20.51 21.70
C ARG A 392 7.00 20.18 23.15
N LEU A 393 7.76 19.12 23.38
CA LEU A 393 8.27 18.80 24.74
C LEU A 393 9.04 19.95 25.36
N ARG A 394 9.82 20.72 24.59
CA ARG A 394 10.56 21.90 25.08
C ARG A 394 9.64 23.01 25.61
N LEU A 395 8.37 23.06 25.19
CA LEU A 395 7.39 24.03 25.69
C LEU A 395 6.89 23.69 27.11
N PHE A 396 7.19 22.48 27.59
CA PHE A 396 6.75 21.95 28.91
C PHE A 396 7.93 21.70 29.87
N SER A 397 9.15 22.00 29.43
CA SER A 397 10.40 21.83 30.22
C SER A 397 10.68 22.97 31.20
#